data_0fe7356cdab9209d15ca95e084035959
#
_entry.id   0fe7356cdab9209d15ca95e084035959
#
_cell.length_a   1.000
_cell.length_b   1.000
_cell.length_c   1.000
_cell.angle_alpha   90.00
_cell.angle_beta   90.00
_cell.angle_gamma   90.00
#
_symmetry.space_group_name_H-M   'P 1'
#
loop_
_entity.id
_entity.type
_entity.pdbx_description
1 polymer ?
#
loop_
_entity_poly.entity_id
_entity_poly.type
_entity_poly.pdbx_seq_one_letter_code
_entity_poly.pdbx_strand_id
1 'polypeptide(L)'
;MRKTRPYLIAEMGVNFYDTAKALNITPLAAAMMYIDAAAEAGIDCAKFQSYKADTIVSKNSPAYWDLSKEPTKTQHALFMKHDGFNEEDYRELCNYTHAKGMDFTSTPFDYASADYLYDMVDFYKISSSDLSNLPFIEHIAKKGKPVYMSVGAAYLSECDEAIRVLKNAGCKDIVIFHCVLSYPTDPKNANLLIIETLKKTFPDIRVGFSDHVAPDDTMMTLATSYLLGAEVIEKHFTLDKTLSGNDHYHA
;
A
#
# COMPACT_ATOMS: atom_id res chain seq x y z
N MET A 1 4.81 8.48 25.11
CA MET A 1 5.25 9.75 24.46
C MET A 1 4.81 9.68 23.01
N ARG A 2 4.17 10.72 22.46
CA ARG A 2 3.91 10.80 21.02
C ARG A 2 5.26 10.78 20.29
N LYS A 3 5.41 9.93 19.27
CA LYS A 3 6.61 9.96 18.42
C LYS A 3 6.73 11.38 17.82
N THR A 4 7.94 11.87 17.66
CA THR A 4 8.20 13.22 17.13
C THR A 4 7.83 13.39 15.66
N ARG A 5 7.61 12.27 14.95
CA ARG A 5 7.12 12.19 13.56
C ARG A 5 6.28 10.93 13.34
N PRO A 6 5.44 10.88 12.30
CA PRO A 6 4.76 9.66 11.91
C PRO A 6 5.75 8.60 11.40
N TYR A 7 5.33 7.34 11.38
CA TYR A 7 6.00 6.27 10.63
C TYR A 7 5.61 6.40 9.16
N LEU A 8 6.61 6.46 8.27
CA LEU A 8 6.42 6.75 6.85
C LEU A 8 6.61 5.51 5.99
N ILE A 9 5.63 5.20 5.15
CA ILE A 9 5.64 4.09 4.20
C ILE A 9 5.66 4.67 2.79
N ALA A 10 6.70 4.34 2.01
CA ALA A 10 6.72 4.62 0.58
C ALA A 10 6.03 3.46 -0.16
N GLU A 11 4.88 3.73 -0.77
CA GLU A 11 4.19 2.80 -1.65
C GLU A 11 4.82 2.85 -3.04
N MET A 12 5.71 1.93 -3.32
CA MET A 12 6.37 1.77 -4.61
C MET A 12 5.51 0.96 -5.58
N GLY A 13 4.61 0.17 -5.02
CA GLY A 13 3.65 -0.64 -5.76
C GLY A 13 4.31 -1.51 -6.81
N VAL A 14 4.01 -1.19 -8.07
CA VAL A 14 4.58 -1.80 -9.27
C VAL A 14 5.21 -0.77 -10.22
N ASN A 15 5.37 0.49 -9.78
CA ASN A 15 5.87 1.61 -10.58
C ASN A 15 7.26 1.38 -11.18
N PHE A 16 8.08 0.59 -10.51
CA PHE A 16 9.43 0.25 -10.95
C PHE A 16 9.46 -0.49 -12.29
N TYR A 17 8.39 -1.18 -12.70
CA TYR A 17 8.32 -1.82 -14.03
C TYR A 17 8.36 -0.79 -15.17
N ASP A 18 7.65 0.33 -15.02
CA ASP A 18 7.65 1.39 -16.02
C ASP A 18 9.01 2.10 -16.06
N THR A 19 9.62 2.33 -14.89
CA THR A 19 11.00 2.85 -14.78
C THR A 19 12.00 1.91 -15.42
N ALA A 20 11.91 0.60 -15.17
CA ALA A 20 12.78 -0.41 -15.77
C ALA A 20 12.71 -0.37 -17.30
N LYS A 21 11.51 -0.27 -17.84
CA LYS A 21 11.28 -0.14 -19.28
C LYS A 21 11.86 1.16 -19.84
N ALA A 22 11.64 2.29 -19.15
CA ALA A 22 12.13 3.59 -19.60
C ALA A 22 13.67 3.67 -19.61
N LEU A 23 14.31 3.05 -18.61
CA LEU A 23 15.78 3.04 -18.47
C LEU A 23 16.46 1.84 -19.16
N ASN A 24 15.71 0.90 -19.72
CA ASN A 24 16.21 -0.35 -20.30
C ASN A 24 17.08 -1.16 -19.33
N ILE A 25 16.59 -1.33 -18.10
CA ILE A 25 17.22 -2.13 -17.03
C ILE A 25 16.26 -3.22 -16.54
N THR A 26 16.72 -4.10 -15.66
CA THR A 26 15.85 -5.12 -15.07
C THR A 26 14.83 -4.49 -14.08
N PRO A 27 13.61 -5.05 -13.94
CA PRO A 27 12.67 -4.57 -12.93
C PRO A 27 13.25 -4.60 -11.51
N LEU A 28 14.05 -5.61 -11.17
CA LEU A 28 14.71 -5.72 -9.88
C LEU A 28 15.69 -4.56 -9.63
N ALA A 29 16.52 -4.23 -10.63
CA ALA A 29 17.44 -3.08 -10.53
C ALA A 29 16.67 -1.75 -10.36
N ALA A 30 15.56 -1.58 -11.09
CA ALA A 30 14.71 -0.40 -10.93
C ALA A 30 14.07 -0.34 -9.53
N ALA A 31 13.55 -1.45 -9.01
CA ALA A 31 12.99 -1.51 -7.66
C ALA A 31 14.04 -1.15 -6.58
N MET A 32 15.29 -1.59 -6.75
CA MET A 32 16.40 -1.19 -5.85
C MET A 32 16.69 0.32 -5.90
N MET A 33 16.58 0.96 -7.07
CA MET A 33 16.69 2.43 -7.16
C MET A 33 15.60 3.15 -6.36
N TYR A 34 14.38 2.62 -6.34
CA TYR A 34 13.30 3.15 -5.51
C TYR A 34 13.60 3.02 -4.02
N ILE A 35 14.15 1.87 -3.60
CA ILE A 35 14.59 1.64 -2.21
C ILE A 35 15.67 2.64 -1.81
N ASP A 36 16.67 2.86 -2.69
CA ASP A 36 17.75 3.83 -2.44
C ASP A 36 17.20 5.25 -2.23
N ALA A 37 16.33 5.70 -3.14
CA ALA A 37 15.74 7.03 -3.04
C ALA A 37 14.86 7.20 -1.79
N ALA A 38 14.10 6.15 -1.40
CA ALA A 38 13.30 6.17 -0.19
C ALA A 38 14.18 6.23 1.07
N ALA A 39 15.30 5.49 1.10
CA ALA A 39 16.27 5.53 2.19
C ALA A 39 16.90 6.92 2.34
N GLU A 40 17.30 7.54 1.23
CA GLU A 40 17.84 8.91 1.20
C GLU A 40 16.80 9.93 1.69
N ALA A 41 15.51 9.72 1.39
CA ALA A 41 14.41 10.55 1.86
C ALA A 41 14.07 10.33 3.34
N GLY A 42 14.67 9.36 4.03
CA GLY A 42 14.41 9.06 5.44
C GLY A 42 13.08 8.37 5.69
N ILE A 43 12.62 7.57 4.73
CA ILE A 43 11.43 6.72 4.84
C ILE A 43 11.71 5.55 5.79
N ASP A 44 10.67 5.11 6.53
CA ASP A 44 10.81 4.00 7.48
C ASP A 44 10.56 2.64 6.83
N CYS A 45 9.72 2.55 5.78
CA CYS A 45 9.34 1.29 5.16
C CYS A 45 9.16 1.41 3.65
N ALA A 46 9.73 0.46 2.91
CA ALA A 46 9.46 0.26 1.49
C ALA A 46 8.30 -0.73 1.31
N LYS A 47 7.26 -0.34 0.55
CA LYS A 47 6.10 -1.19 0.30
C LYS A 47 5.94 -1.49 -1.18
N PHE A 48 5.68 -2.76 -1.48
CA PHE A 48 5.41 -3.30 -2.81
C PHE A 48 4.02 -3.94 -2.90
N GLN A 49 3.70 -4.52 -4.04
CA GLN A 49 2.49 -5.30 -4.28
C GLN A 49 2.87 -6.67 -4.82
N SER A 50 2.21 -7.72 -4.31
CA SER A 50 2.51 -9.11 -4.67
C SER A 50 1.25 -9.82 -5.11
N TYR A 51 1.22 -10.25 -6.37
CA TYR A 51 0.09 -10.94 -6.97
C TYR A 51 0.48 -11.69 -8.25
N LYS A 52 -0.43 -12.53 -8.72
CA LYS A 52 -0.49 -12.98 -10.11
C LYS A 52 -1.82 -12.56 -10.72
N ALA A 53 -1.80 -11.98 -11.92
CA ALA A 53 -2.98 -11.42 -12.55
C ALA A 53 -4.12 -12.45 -12.69
N ASP A 54 -3.78 -13.71 -12.98
CA ASP A 54 -4.75 -14.80 -13.10
C ASP A 54 -5.46 -15.17 -11.78
N THR A 55 -4.92 -14.79 -10.62
CA THR A 55 -5.50 -15.12 -9.30
C THR A 55 -6.38 -14.01 -8.74
N ILE A 56 -6.24 -12.76 -9.22
CA ILE A 56 -6.86 -11.60 -8.59
C ILE A 56 -7.95 -10.93 -9.41
N VAL A 57 -8.02 -11.19 -10.72
CA VAL A 57 -8.97 -10.50 -11.58
C VAL A 57 -9.44 -11.34 -12.77
N SER A 58 -10.72 -11.16 -13.13
CA SER A 58 -11.28 -11.77 -14.34
C SER A 58 -10.66 -11.16 -15.60
N LYS A 59 -10.39 -12.01 -16.62
CA LYS A 59 -9.82 -11.60 -17.91
C LYS A 59 -10.64 -10.52 -18.63
N ASN A 60 -11.94 -10.44 -18.35
CA ASN A 60 -12.87 -9.50 -18.98
C ASN A 60 -13.17 -8.27 -18.12
N SER A 61 -12.56 -8.12 -16.95
CA SER A 61 -12.79 -6.94 -16.09
C SER A 61 -12.34 -5.67 -16.79
N PRO A 62 -13.24 -4.67 -17.00
CA PRO A 62 -12.88 -3.43 -17.70
C PRO A 62 -11.92 -2.58 -16.91
N ALA A 63 -11.20 -1.69 -17.58
CA ALA A 63 -10.41 -0.64 -16.95
C ALA A 63 -11.30 0.27 -16.10
N TYR A 64 -10.81 0.69 -14.92
CA TYR A 64 -11.44 1.71 -14.05
C TYR A 64 -10.66 3.02 -14.00
N TRP A 65 -9.51 3.07 -14.70
CA TRP A 65 -8.63 4.23 -14.80
C TRP A 65 -8.89 5.05 -16.07
N ASP A 66 -8.24 6.21 -16.15
CA ASP A 66 -8.27 7.08 -17.31
C ASP A 66 -7.43 6.47 -18.46
N LEU A 67 -8.11 6.04 -19.53
CA LEU A 67 -7.47 5.44 -20.71
C LEU A 67 -6.55 6.41 -21.48
N SER A 68 -6.63 7.71 -21.23
CA SER A 68 -5.67 8.68 -21.79
C SER A 68 -4.32 8.64 -21.08
N LYS A 69 -4.27 8.15 -19.85
CA LYS A 69 -3.07 7.98 -19.01
C LYS A 69 -2.48 6.58 -19.13
N GLU A 70 -3.33 5.56 -19.06
CA GLU A 70 -2.97 4.16 -19.25
C GLU A 70 -3.93 3.52 -20.27
N PRO A 71 -3.45 3.24 -21.50
CA PRO A 71 -4.32 2.82 -22.61
C PRO A 71 -4.82 1.38 -22.54
N THR A 72 -4.40 0.61 -21.54
CA THR A 72 -4.81 -0.79 -21.37
C THR A 72 -6.28 -0.88 -21.01
N LYS A 73 -7.04 -1.69 -21.74
CA LYS A 73 -8.51 -1.72 -21.69
C LYS A 73 -9.09 -2.63 -20.61
N THR A 74 -8.30 -3.57 -20.09
CA THR A 74 -8.76 -4.52 -19.07
C THR A 74 -7.81 -4.56 -17.89
N GLN A 75 -8.37 -4.81 -16.70
CA GLN A 75 -7.59 -4.93 -15.47
C GLN A 75 -6.57 -6.06 -15.57
N HIS A 76 -7.01 -7.24 -16.07
CA HIS A 76 -6.12 -8.39 -16.24
C HIS A 76 -4.91 -8.07 -17.11
N ALA A 77 -5.12 -7.42 -18.27
CA ALA A 77 -4.02 -7.05 -19.15
C ALA A 77 -3.06 -6.03 -18.55
N LEU A 78 -3.55 -5.15 -17.65
CA LEU A 78 -2.69 -4.23 -16.91
C LEU A 78 -1.86 -4.99 -15.88
N PHE A 79 -2.50 -5.81 -15.04
CA PHE A 79 -1.81 -6.56 -13.99
C PHE A 79 -0.79 -7.54 -14.55
N MET A 80 -1.07 -8.18 -15.69
CA MET A 80 -0.09 -9.03 -16.40
C MET A 80 1.19 -8.31 -16.81
N LYS A 81 1.17 -6.99 -17.00
CA LYS A 81 2.41 -6.23 -17.27
C LYS A 81 3.34 -6.17 -16.07
N HIS A 82 2.80 -6.31 -14.86
CA HIS A 82 3.48 -5.99 -13.61
C HIS A 82 3.53 -7.18 -12.62
N ASP A 83 3.23 -8.41 -13.05
CA ASP A 83 3.24 -9.60 -12.19
C ASP A 83 4.46 -10.52 -12.40
N GLY A 84 5.52 -9.94 -12.98
CA GLY A 84 6.73 -10.70 -13.36
C GLY A 84 7.57 -11.21 -12.19
N PHE A 85 7.47 -10.60 -11.01
CA PHE A 85 8.25 -11.01 -9.84
C PHE A 85 7.78 -12.36 -9.28
N ASN A 86 8.75 -13.10 -8.79
CA ASN A 86 8.58 -14.34 -8.04
C ASN A 86 9.04 -14.17 -6.58
N GLU A 87 8.97 -15.23 -5.78
CA GLU A 87 9.36 -15.21 -4.37
C GLU A 87 10.82 -14.77 -4.17
N GLU A 88 11.74 -15.21 -5.03
CA GLU A 88 13.16 -14.89 -4.90
C GLU A 88 13.43 -13.40 -5.13
N ASP A 89 12.74 -12.78 -6.09
CA ASP A 89 12.83 -11.34 -6.34
C ASP A 89 12.38 -10.53 -5.10
N TYR A 90 11.25 -10.90 -4.46
CA TYR A 90 10.80 -10.24 -3.23
C TYR A 90 11.76 -10.49 -2.06
N ARG A 91 12.37 -11.65 -1.97
CA ARG A 91 13.37 -11.95 -0.95
C ARG A 91 14.62 -11.10 -1.12
N GLU A 92 15.06 -10.88 -2.35
CA GLU A 92 16.18 -10.00 -2.65
C GLU A 92 15.85 -8.55 -2.30
N LEU A 93 14.66 -8.05 -2.62
CA LEU A 93 14.19 -6.72 -2.23
C LEU A 93 14.09 -6.56 -0.70
N CYS A 94 13.59 -7.57 0.00
CA CYS A 94 13.53 -7.58 1.46
C CYS A 94 14.92 -7.43 2.07
N ASN A 95 15.87 -8.26 1.65
CA ASN A 95 17.25 -8.21 2.14
C ASN A 95 17.90 -6.85 1.83
N TYR A 96 17.67 -6.33 0.62
CA TYR A 96 18.20 -5.03 0.22
C TYR A 96 17.61 -3.88 1.05
N THR A 97 16.30 -3.90 1.29
CA THR A 97 15.60 -2.91 2.10
C THR A 97 16.10 -2.90 3.55
N HIS A 98 16.22 -4.09 4.15
CA HIS A 98 16.77 -4.23 5.52
C HIS A 98 18.23 -3.77 5.60
N ALA A 99 19.05 -4.01 4.56
CA ALA A 99 20.41 -3.51 4.51
C ALA A 99 20.51 -1.98 4.45
N LYS A 100 19.44 -1.28 4.00
CA LYS A 100 19.32 0.18 4.05
C LYS A 100 18.74 0.69 5.37
N GLY A 101 18.41 -0.18 6.31
CA GLY A 101 17.86 0.16 7.63
C GLY A 101 16.38 0.53 7.61
N MET A 102 15.65 0.12 6.58
CA MET A 102 14.20 0.28 6.44
C MET A 102 13.48 -1.04 6.66
N ASP A 103 12.24 -0.99 7.12
CA ASP A 103 11.33 -2.13 7.13
C ASP A 103 10.86 -2.45 5.70
N PHE A 104 10.53 -3.73 5.47
CA PHE A 104 10.01 -4.22 4.21
C PHE A 104 8.58 -4.72 4.36
N THR A 105 7.69 -4.36 3.44
CA THR A 105 6.37 -4.97 3.32
C THR A 105 5.94 -5.06 1.87
N SER A 106 4.97 -5.92 1.63
CA SER A 106 4.24 -5.99 0.37
C SER A 106 2.78 -6.28 0.65
N THR A 107 1.88 -5.70 -0.15
CA THR A 107 0.46 -6.04 -0.11
C THR A 107 0.25 -7.34 -0.87
N PRO A 108 -0.05 -8.47 -0.23
CA PRO A 108 -0.50 -9.66 -0.94
C PRO A 108 -1.94 -9.46 -1.40
N PHE A 109 -2.26 -9.89 -2.62
CA PHE A 109 -3.63 -9.90 -3.13
C PHE A 109 -4.16 -11.33 -3.34
N ASP A 110 -3.36 -12.35 -3.02
CA ASP A 110 -3.77 -13.75 -3.05
C ASP A 110 -3.12 -14.56 -1.92
N TYR A 111 -3.64 -15.77 -1.68
CA TYR A 111 -3.17 -16.64 -0.61
C TYR A 111 -1.71 -17.07 -0.78
N ALA A 112 -1.30 -17.38 -2.02
CA ALA A 112 0.07 -17.81 -2.29
C ALA A 112 1.06 -16.68 -1.98
N SER A 113 0.73 -15.44 -2.39
CA SER A 113 1.53 -14.26 -2.06
C SER A 113 1.59 -14.02 -0.54
N ALA A 114 0.46 -14.14 0.15
CA ALA A 114 0.43 -14.03 1.61
C ALA A 114 1.29 -15.10 2.29
N ASP A 115 1.39 -16.30 1.72
CA ASP A 115 2.15 -17.40 2.30
C ASP A 115 3.67 -17.22 2.13
N TYR A 116 4.15 -16.95 0.93
CA TYR A 116 5.60 -16.80 0.72
C TYR A 116 6.17 -15.50 1.33
N LEU A 117 5.35 -14.46 1.49
CA LEU A 117 5.78 -13.21 2.12
C LEU A 117 6.01 -13.33 3.64
N TYR A 118 5.57 -14.42 4.28
CA TYR A 118 5.61 -14.57 5.73
C TYR A 118 6.99 -14.30 6.34
N ASP A 119 8.04 -14.88 5.79
CA ASP A 119 9.40 -14.73 6.31
C ASP A 119 10.08 -13.40 5.92
N MET A 120 9.44 -12.60 5.08
CA MET A 120 10.03 -11.38 4.50
C MET A 120 9.47 -10.11 5.13
N VAL A 121 8.13 -10.00 5.26
CA VAL A 121 7.49 -8.76 5.67
C VAL A 121 7.61 -8.51 7.17
N ASP A 122 7.83 -7.25 7.57
CA ASP A 122 7.82 -6.83 8.96
C ASP A 122 6.38 -6.73 9.49
N PHE A 123 5.43 -6.42 8.63
CA PHE A 123 3.99 -6.44 8.88
C PHE A 123 3.24 -6.75 7.58
N TYR A 124 2.03 -7.27 7.67
CA TYR A 124 1.17 -7.44 6.50
C TYR A 124 0.39 -6.18 6.20
N LYS A 125 0.36 -5.76 4.93
CA LYS A 125 -0.57 -4.74 4.46
C LYS A 125 -1.77 -5.40 3.78
N ILE A 126 -2.97 -4.97 4.13
CA ILE A 126 -4.22 -5.38 3.46
C ILE A 126 -4.79 -4.16 2.73
N SER A 127 -5.09 -4.34 1.45
CA SER A 127 -5.71 -3.31 0.61
C SER A 127 -7.18 -3.08 1.01
N SER A 128 -7.71 -1.90 0.73
CA SER A 128 -9.15 -1.61 0.87
C SER A 128 -10.02 -2.53 0.02
N SER A 129 -9.51 -3.03 -1.12
CA SER A 129 -10.23 -3.99 -1.98
C SER A 129 -10.53 -5.32 -1.29
N ASP A 130 -9.72 -5.68 -0.28
CA ASP A 130 -9.84 -6.94 0.45
C ASP A 130 -10.50 -6.80 1.82
N LEU A 131 -10.97 -5.60 2.17
CA LEU A 131 -11.57 -5.36 3.50
C LEU A 131 -12.77 -6.28 3.78
N SER A 132 -13.57 -6.59 2.79
CA SER A 132 -14.72 -7.49 2.92
C SER A 132 -14.37 -8.97 2.68
N ASN A 133 -13.12 -9.28 2.32
CA ASN A 133 -12.62 -10.65 2.14
C ASN A 133 -12.20 -11.25 3.49
N LEU A 134 -13.18 -11.46 4.39
CA LEU A 134 -12.94 -11.91 5.76
C LEU A 134 -12.13 -13.21 5.85
N PRO A 135 -12.32 -14.24 4.98
CA PRO A 135 -11.49 -15.43 5.00
C PRO A 135 -10.01 -15.14 4.72
N PHE A 136 -9.71 -14.20 3.81
CA PHE A 136 -8.34 -13.80 3.51
C PHE A 136 -7.72 -12.99 4.67
N ILE A 137 -8.49 -12.10 5.28
CA ILE A 137 -8.08 -11.36 6.49
C ILE A 137 -7.74 -12.33 7.62
N GLU A 138 -8.57 -13.34 7.86
CA GLU A 138 -8.34 -14.37 8.87
C GLU A 138 -7.07 -15.18 8.59
N HIS A 139 -6.85 -15.54 7.32
CA HIS A 139 -5.63 -16.24 6.89
C HIS A 139 -4.37 -15.44 7.19
N ILE A 140 -4.35 -14.15 6.85
CA ILE A 140 -3.23 -13.25 7.16
C ILE A 140 -3.05 -13.11 8.67
N ALA A 141 -4.13 -12.91 9.42
CA ALA A 141 -4.07 -12.71 10.87
C ALA A 141 -3.46 -13.92 11.61
N LYS A 142 -3.76 -15.14 11.16
CA LYS A 142 -3.21 -16.39 11.72
C LYS A 142 -1.69 -16.52 11.58
N LYS A 143 -1.06 -15.72 10.75
CA LYS A 143 0.40 -15.66 10.62
C LYS A 143 1.09 -14.96 11.79
N GLY A 144 0.33 -14.25 12.65
CA GLY A 144 0.81 -13.69 13.91
C GLY A 144 1.69 -12.44 13.79
N LYS A 145 1.77 -11.83 12.61
CA LYS A 145 2.46 -10.54 12.39
C LYS A 145 1.52 -9.36 12.59
N PRO A 146 2.04 -8.14 12.79
CA PRO A 146 1.23 -6.93 12.74
C PRO A 146 0.47 -6.82 11.41
N VAL A 147 -0.75 -6.26 11.45
CA VAL A 147 -1.59 -6.08 10.26
C VAL A 147 -1.98 -4.63 10.10
N TYR A 148 -1.65 -4.07 8.95
CA TYR A 148 -1.93 -2.70 8.55
C TYR A 148 -2.97 -2.74 7.43
N MET A 149 -4.21 -2.32 7.70
CA MET A 149 -5.36 -2.51 6.82
C MET A 149 -5.97 -1.18 6.39
N SER A 150 -6.10 -0.96 5.09
CA SER A 150 -6.80 0.20 4.54
C SER A 150 -8.30 0.00 4.55
N VAL A 151 -9.06 1.06 4.89
CA VAL A 151 -10.52 1.02 5.06
C VAL A 151 -11.22 2.00 4.10
N GLY A 152 -10.66 2.26 2.94
CA GLY A 152 -11.28 3.08 1.90
C GLY A 152 -12.54 2.43 1.34
N ALA A 153 -13.53 3.27 0.96
CA ALA A 153 -14.82 2.85 0.38
C ALA A 153 -15.57 1.80 1.22
N ALA A 154 -15.46 1.86 2.54
CA ALA A 154 -16.07 0.94 3.47
C ALA A 154 -17.05 1.63 4.43
N TYR A 155 -18.06 0.91 4.87
CA TYR A 155 -18.88 1.31 6.01
C TYR A 155 -18.14 1.03 7.33
N LEU A 156 -18.43 1.79 8.38
CA LEU A 156 -17.86 1.56 9.72
C LEU A 156 -18.17 0.14 10.24
N SER A 157 -19.32 -0.43 9.87
CA SER A 157 -19.69 -1.80 10.22
C SER A 157 -18.77 -2.84 9.59
N GLU A 158 -18.33 -2.62 8.35
CA GLU A 158 -17.38 -3.51 7.66
C GLU A 158 -15.98 -3.39 8.28
N CYS A 159 -15.57 -2.17 8.64
CA CYS A 159 -14.33 -1.96 9.39
C CYS A 159 -14.36 -2.70 10.73
N ASP A 160 -15.46 -2.60 11.49
CA ASP A 160 -15.62 -3.30 12.77
C ASP A 160 -15.59 -4.81 12.60
N GLU A 161 -16.25 -5.35 11.57
CA GLU A 161 -16.25 -6.78 11.29
C GLU A 161 -14.84 -7.29 10.97
N ALA A 162 -14.09 -6.60 10.08
CA ALA A 162 -12.73 -6.95 9.74
C ALA A 162 -11.79 -6.88 10.96
N ILE A 163 -11.91 -5.84 11.79
CA ILE A 163 -11.12 -5.70 13.04
C ILE A 163 -11.45 -6.86 14.00
N ARG A 164 -12.71 -7.26 14.12
CA ARG A 164 -13.09 -8.42 14.96
C ARG A 164 -12.48 -9.71 14.45
N VAL A 165 -12.45 -9.93 13.14
CA VAL A 165 -11.80 -11.10 12.54
C VAL A 165 -10.30 -11.10 12.88
N LEU A 166 -9.60 -9.97 12.70
CA LEU A 166 -8.19 -9.85 13.06
C LEU A 166 -7.94 -10.18 14.54
N LYS A 167 -8.74 -9.58 15.44
CA LYS A 167 -8.61 -9.80 16.90
C LYS A 167 -8.89 -11.24 17.29
N ASN A 168 -9.95 -11.84 16.74
CA ASN A 168 -10.34 -13.23 17.02
C ASN A 168 -9.28 -14.24 16.54
N ALA A 169 -8.60 -13.93 15.44
CA ALA A 169 -7.48 -14.73 14.94
C ALA A 169 -6.15 -14.49 15.72
N GLY A 170 -6.16 -13.59 16.72
CA GLY A 170 -5.02 -13.36 17.61
C GLY A 170 -4.07 -12.23 17.19
N CYS A 171 -4.42 -11.43 16.17
CA CYS A 171 -3.61 -10.27 15.79
C CYS A 171 -3.63 -9.22 16.91
N LYS A 172 -2.44 -8.83 17.40
CA LYS A 172 -2.28 -7.92 18.54
C LYS A 172 -1.96 -6.48 18.14
N ASP A 173 -1.31 -6.29 17.01
CA ASP A 173 -0.94 -4.96 16.50
C ASP A 173 -1.66 -4.71 15.18
N ILE A 174 -2.66 -3.84 15.25
CA ILE A 174 -3.53 -3.49 14.13
C ILE A 174 -3.42 -1.98 13.89
N VAL A 175 -3.20 -1.62 12.64
CA VAL A 175 -3.34 -0.23 12.15
C VAL A 175 -4.42 -0.21 11.08
N ILE A 176 -5.38 0.72 11.19
CA ILE A 176 -6.33 0.98 10.11
C ILE A 176 -6.01 2.31 9.44
N PHE A 177 -6.01 2.33 8.11
CA PHE A 177 -5.71 3.52 7.34
C PHE A 177 -6.97 4.13 6.78
N HIS A 178 -7.25 5.39 7.13
CA HIS A 178 -8.12 6.20 6.29
C HIS A 178 -7.49 6.35 4.91
N CYS A 179 -8.26 6.15 3.85
CA CYS A 179 -7.90 6.47 2.48
C CYS A 179 -9.13 6.74 1.63
N VAL A 180 -8.94 7.36 0.48
CA VAL A 180 -10.00 7.60 -0.51
C VAL A 180 -9.62 6.87 -1.80
N LEU A 181 -10.53 6.05 -2.34
CA LEU A 181 -10.29 5.26 -3.56
C LEU A 181 -10.52 6.11 -4.82
N SER A 182 -9.76 7.19 -4.94
CA SER A 182 -9.70 8.05 -6.12
C SER A 182 -8.23 8.40 -6.36
N TYR A 183 -7.73 8.17 -7.56
CA TYR A 183 -6.33 8.29 -7.91
C TYR A 183 -6.15 9.25 -9.11
N PRO A 184 -5.81 10.55 -8.87
CA PRO A 184 -5.64 11.19 -7.57
C PRO A 184 -6.97 11.53 -6.88
N THR A 185 -6.91 11.68 -5.57
CA THR A 185 -7.98 12.28 -4.77
C THR A 185 -7.93 13.81 -4.90
N ASP A 186 -9.06 14.45 -5.21
CA ASP A 186 -9.20 15.90 -5.09
C ASP A 186 -9.02 16.30 -3.60
N PRO A 187 -8.18 17.29 -3.25
CA PRO A 187 -7.91 17.67 -1.86
C PRO A 187 -9.17 17.94 -1.03
N LYS A 188 -10.23 18.51 -1.63
CA LYS A 188 -11.53 18.75 -0.96
C LYS A 188 -12.24 17.47 -0.54
N ASN A 189 -11.90 16.32 -1.16
CA ASN A 189 -12.48 15.00 -0.90
C ASN A 189 -11.59 14.14 0.01
N ALA A 190 -10.45 14.66 0.47
CA ALA A 190 -9.54 13.91 1.36
C ALA A 190 -10.17 13.52 2.70
N ASN A 191 -11.20 14.26 3.15
CA ASN A 191 -12.02 13.94 4.34
C ASN A 191 -11.19 13.59 5.59
N LEU A 192 -10.11 14.32 5.88
CA LEU A 192 -9.13 13.99 6.91
C LEU A 192 -9.72 13.84 8.32
N LEU A 193 -10.87 14.50 8.61
CA LEU A 193 -11.56 14.34 9.90
C LEU A 193 -12.04 12.91 10.18
N ILE A 194 -12.08 12.04 9.17
CA ILE A 194 -12.34 10.60 9.36
C ILE A 194 -11.26 9.97 10.25
N ILE A 195 -10.03 10.45 10.24
CA ILE A 195 -8.96 9.99 11.14
C ILE A 195 -9.40 10.11 12.61
N GLU A 196 -9.95 11.26 13.00
CA GLU A 196 -10.48 11.43 14.36
C GLU A 196 -11.70 10.53 14.63
N THR A 197 -12.56 10.35 13.63
CA THR A 197 -13.74 9.48 13.75
C THR A 197 -13.29 8.03 14.00
N LEU A 198 -12.34 7.52 13.23
CA LEU A 198 -11.80 6.18 13.42
C LEU A 198 -11.15 6.01 14.80
N LYS A 199 -10.39 7.00 15.26
CA LYS A 199 -9.77 6.97 16.60
C LYS A 199 -10.80 6.95 17.74
N LYS A 200 -11.91 7.67 17.57
CA LYS A 200 -13.00 7.69 18.56
C LYS A 200 -13.81 6.39 18.54
N THR A 201 -14.01 5.83 17.34
CA THR A 201 -14.78 4.59 17.16
C THR A 201 -14.01 3.35 17.61
N PHE A 202 -12.71 3.32 17.33
CA PHE A 202 -11.82 2.18 17.61
C PHE A 202 -10.63 2.63 18.49
N PRO A 203 -10.87 2.96 19.79
CA PRO A 203 -9.85 3.59 20.65
C PRO A 203 -8.62 2.70 20.92
N ASP A 204 -8.76 1.39 20.78
CA ASP A 204 -7.68 0.41 20.96
C ASP A 204 -6.91 0.10 19.67
N ILE A 205 -7.28 0.73 18.55
CA ILE A 205 -6.67 0.50 17.25
C ILE A 205 -5.89 1.75 16.83
N ARG A 206 -4.68 1.54 16.32
CA ARG A 206 -3.86 2.60 15.77
C ARG A 206 -4.45 3.07 14.44
N VAL A 207 -4.39 4.36 14.15
CA VAL A 207 -4.93 4.94 12.92
C VAL A 207 -3.79 5.54 12.09
N GLY A 208 -3.80 5.23 10.81
CA GLY A 208 -2.94 5.79 9.79
C GLY A 208 -3.71 6.53 8.70
N PHE A 209 -2.97 7.07 7.76
CA PHE A 209 -3.50 7.70 6.56
C PHE A 209 -2.75 7.18 5.33
N SER A 210 -3.47 6.62 4.36
CA SER A 210 -2.93 6.26 3.05
C SER A 210 -3.38 7.31 2.05
N ASP A 211 -2.43 8.15 1.62
CA ASP A 211 -2.70 9.36 0.86
C ASP A 211 -2.68 9.11 -0.65
N HIS A 212 -3.79 9.45 -1.30
CA HIS A 212 -3.94 9.43 -2.76
C HIS A 212 -4.14 10.83 -3.36
N VAL A 213 -4.00 11.89 -2.55
CA VAL A 213 -4.06 13.27 -3.05
C VAL A 213 -2.80 13.56 -3.87
N ALA A 214 -2.98 14.20 -5.03
CA ALA A 214 -1.82 14.65 -5.81
C ALA A 214 -0.93 15.54 -4.94
N PRO A 215 0.40 15.27 -4.88
CA PRO A 215 1.29 16.03 -4.04
C PRO A 215 1.41 17.47 -4.53
N ASP A 216 1.46 18.37 -3.58
CA ASP A 216 1.78 19.78 -3.79
C ASP A 216 3.02 20.18 -2.97
N ASP A 217 3.53 21.40 -3.20
CA ASP A 217 4.73 21.90 -2.51
C ASP A 217 4.51 22.12 -1.01
N THR A 218 3.26 22.10 -0.53
CA THR A 218 2.94 22.36 0.88
C THR A 218 2.91 21.10 1.74
N MET A 219 2.68 19.94 1.13
CA MET A 219 2.44 18.64 1.82
C MET A 219 1.39 18.75 2.93
N MET A 220 0.44 19.68 2.77
CA MET A 220 -0.54 20.04 3.82
C MET A 220 -1.41 18.86 4.22
N THR A 221 -1.79 18.00 3.28
CA THR A 221 -2.62 16.82 3.54
C THR A 221 -1.93 15.85 4.51
N LEU A 222 -0.64 15.59 4.28
CA LEU A 222 0.16 14.71 5.14
C LEU A 222 0.38 15.33 6.53
N ALA A 223 0.77 16.61 6.57
CA ALA A 223 0.97 17.32 7.85
C ALA A 223 -0.32 17.38 8.68
N THR A 224 -1.46 17.69 8.04
CA THR A 224 -2.77 17.73 8.70
C THR A 224 -3.19 16.36 9.21
N SER A 225 -3.00 15.30 8.43
CA SER A 225 -3.33 13.94 8.87
C SER A 225 -2.58 13.55 10.15
N TYR A 226 -1.29 13.90 10.24
CA TYR A 226 -0.50 13.68 11.45
C TYR A 226 -1.02 14.51 12.65
N LEU A 227 -1.38 15.77 12.44
CA LEU A 227 -1.94 16.63 13.49
C LEU A 227 -3.28 16.09 14.01
N LEU A 228 -4.11 15.52 13.13
CA LEU A 228 -5.37 14.84 13.49
C LEU A 228 -5.13 13.48 14.16
N GLY A 229 -3.90 13.01 14.19
CA GLY A 229 -3.46 11.86 14.98
C GLY A 229 -3.22 10.58 14.18
N ALA A 230 -3.01 10.66 12.87
CA ALA A 230 -2.44 9.54 12.13
C ALA A 230 -1.02 9.24 12.65
N GLU A 231 -0.76 7.99 13.01
CA GLU A 231 0.53 7.54 13.55
C GLU A 231 1.42 6.97 12.43
N VAL A 232 0.81 6.52 11.35
CA VAL A 232 1.43 5.94 10.17
C VAL A 232 0.89 6.67 8.94
N ILE A 233 1.77 7.07 8.05
CA ILE A 233 1.42 7.70 6.78
C ILE A 233 2.00 6.88 5.64
N GLU A 234 1.16 6.50 4.71
CA GLU A 234 1.52 5.82 3.47
C GLU A 234 1.26 6.75 2.29
N LYS A 235 2.20 6.83 1.36
CA LYS A 235 2.03 7.59 0.12
C LYS A 235 2.67 6.86 -1.04
N HIS A 236 2.03 6.92 -2.22
CA HIS A 236 2.65 6.47 -3.46
C HIS A 236 3.96 7.19 -3.71
N PHE A 237 4.93 6.45 -4.24
CA PHE A 237 6.30 6.90 -4.43
C PHE A 237 6.76 6.61 -5.84
N THR A 238 7.40 7.59 -6.48
CA THR A 238 7.99 7.43 -7.82
C THR A 238 9.28 8.21 -7.94
N LEU A 239 10.15 7.77 -8.83
CA LEU A 239 11.36 8.51 -9.20
C LEU A 239 11.08 9.59 -10.25
N ASP A 240 10.03 9.42 -11.06
CA ASP A 240 9.66 10.36 -12.11
C ASP A 240 8.14 10.36 -12.35
N LYS A 241 7.50 11.49 -12.02
CA LYS A 241 6.05 11.69 -12.19
C LYS A 241 5.61 11.81 -13.65
N THR A 242 6.53 11.98 -14.59
CA THR A 242 6.25 12.15 -16.02
C THR A 242 6.16 10.83 -16.77
N LEU A 243 6.56 9.72 -16.14
CA LEU A 243 6.43 8.39 -16.74
C LEU A 243 4.96 8.04 -17.01
N SER A 244 4.75 7.30 -18.07
CA SER A 244 3.46 6.67 -18.33
C SER A 244 3.21 5.57 -17.32
N GLY A 245 1.97 5.38 -16.93
CA GLY A 245 1.55 4.42 -15.93
C GLY A 245 0.52 5.02 -14.99
N ASN A 246 -0.22 4.16 -14.31
CA ASN A 246 -1.37 4.63 -13.54
C ASN A 246 -0.96 5.36 -12.25
N ASP A 247 0.19 5.03 -11.67
CA ASP A 247 0.53 5.45 -10.30
C ASP A 247 1.62 6.55 -10.23
N HIS A 248 2.21 6.97 -11.36
CA HIS A 248 3.30 7.95 -11.32
C HIS A 248 2.82 9.39 -11.06
N TYR A 249 1.73 9.79 -11.69
CA TYR A 249 1.29 11.20 -11.69
C TYR A 249 0.67 11.68 -10.36
N HIS A 250 0.32 10.77 -9.46
CA HIS A 250 -0.22 11.09 -8.15
C HIS A 250 0.70 10.70 -6.97
N ALA A 251 1.87 10.14 -7.27
CA ALA A 251 2.88 9.75 -6.30
C ALA A 251 3.63 10.94 -5.69
#